data_fd1971358da24fc38dab49191c8448b7
#
_entry.id   fd1971358da24fc38dab49191c8448b7
#
_cell.length_a   1.000
_cell.length_b   1.000
_cell.length_c   1.000
_cell.angle_alpha   90.00
_cell.angle_beta   90.00
_cell.angle_gamma   90.00
#
_symmetry.space_group_name_H-M   'P 1'
#
loop_
_entity.id
_entity.type
_entity.pdbx_description
1 polymer ?
#
loop_
_entity_poly.entity_id
_entity_poly.type
_entity_poly.pdbx_seq_one_letter_code
_entity_poly.pdbx_strand_id
1 'polypeptide(L)'
;MKKYLSLLLACVLTLALLCACGGKDAAEQTPAPETLPTQTAAAGGVDTSCKVYFPNDTVSDLRADTVHITDTEVAVTVAYAQAIVDQLIAHDALPKDSKVLAISKEGSALSLDMDEAFLAGLRQSGSTGESMYLGSLVNTFLDNFNCETVRVTVEGKSFSTAHADYDKPLQAFTF
;
A
#
# COMPACT_ATOMS: atom_id res chain seq x y z
N MET A 1 -13.10 3.33 -45.65
CA MET A 1 -11.90 3.27 -46.45
C MET A 1 -10.88 2.51 -45.59
N LYS A 2 -10.91 1.18 -45.60
CA LYS A 2 -10.22 0.27 -46.53
C LYS A 2 -8.72 0.55 -46.62
N LYS A 3 -7.97 -0.50 -46.24
CA LYS A 3 -6.57 -0.82 -46.55
C LYS A 3 -5.59 -0.32 -45.49
N TYR A 4 -4.87 -1.16 -44.78
CA TYR A 4 -3.98 -2.21 -45.22
C TYR A 4 -3.98 -3.40 -44.24
N LEU A 5 -4.47 -4.45 -44.77
CA LEU A 5 -4.28 -5.83 -44.39
C LEU A 5 -3.10 -6.34 -45.20
N SER A 6 -2.27 -7.15 -44.58
CA SER A 6 -1.40 -8.12 -45.26
C SER A 6 0.09 -7.77 -45.44
N LEU A 7 0.81 -8.77 -45.17
CA LEU A 7 2.15 -9.23 -45.61
C LEU A 7 3.17 -9.09 -44.46
N LEU A 8 3.88 -10.09 -44.01
CA LEU A 8 4.31 -11.35 -44.59
C LEU A 8 4.74 -12.31 -43.51
N LEU A 9 4.18 -13.42 -43.58
CA LEU A 9 4.64 -14.76 -43.29
C LEU A 9 5.90 -15.10 -44.13
N ALA A 10 6.76 -15.91 -43.58
CA ALA A 10 7.77 -16.74 -44.23
C ALA A 10 9.20 -16.22 -44.27
N CYS A 11 10.08 -16.98 -43.62
CA CYS A 11 11.25 -17.68 -44.14
C CYS A 11 11.93 -18.40 -42.99
N VAL A 12 11.78 -19.64 -42.90
CA VAL A 12 12.42 -20.79 -43.52
C VAL A 12 13.59 -21.34 -42.71
N LEU A 13 13.37 -22.59 -42.34
CA LEU A 13 14.36 -23.60 -41.93
C LEU A 13 15.62 -23.64 -42.83
N THR A 14 16.76 -23.81 -42.21
CA THR A 14 17.88 -24.63 -42.70
C THR A 14 18.69 -25.05 -41.47
N LEU A 15 18.69 -26.23 -40.99
CA LEU A 15 19.27 -27.50 -41.45
C LEU A 15 20.77 -27.41 -41.81
N ALA A 16 21.64 -27.87 -40.94
CA ALA A 16 22.86 -28.57 -41.32
C ALA A 16 23.37 -29.43 -40.15
N LEU A 17 23.31 -30.70 -40.38
CA LEU A 17 24.02 -31.79 -39.76
C LEU A 17 25.51 -31.79 -40.16
N LEU A 18 26.24 -32.63 -39.43
CA LEU A 18 27.48 -33.33 -39.71
C LEU A 18 28.61 -32.90 -38.80
N CYS A 19 29.38 -33.74 -38.23
CA CYS A 19 29.79 -35.14 -38.25
C CYS A 19 30.87 -35.26 -37.20
N ALA A 20 30.83 -36.18 -36.36
CA ALA A 20 31.40 -37.51 -36.33
C ALA A 20 32.87 -37.62 -35.92
N CYS A 21 33.04 -38.49 -34.98
CA CYS A 21 34.11 -39.49 -34.78
C CYS A 21 35.43 -39.11 -34.11
N GLY A 22 35.66 -39.89 -33.07
CA GLY A 22 36.96 -40.51 -32.83
C GLY A 22 37.41 -40.48 -31.38
N GLY A 23 37.10 -41.47 -30.59
CA GLY A 23 37.96 -42.55 -30.24
C GLY A 23 38.58 -42.49 -28.86
N LYS A 24 38.16 -43.44 -28.03
CA LYS A 24 38.90 -44.28 -27.08
C LYS A 24 39.30 -43.78 -25.69
N ASP A 25 38.65 -44.47 -24.77
CA ASP A 25 39.13 -45.10 -23.53
C ASP A 25 39.87 -44.27 -22.47
N ALA A 26 39.27 -44.08 -21.34
CA ALA A 26 39.61 -44.72 -20.05
C ALA A 26 38.89 -44.14 -18.85
N ALA A 27 38.36 -45.05 -18.03
CA ALA A 27 38.19 -44.96 -16.58
C ALA A 27 37.12 -43.99 -16.03
N GLU A 28 35.95 -44.52 -15.84
CA GLU A 28 35.28 -44.67 -14.54
C GLU A 28 35.81 -43.78 -13.41
N GLN A 29 35.14 -42.64 -13.22
CA GLN A 29 34.92 -42.04 -11.90
C GLN A 29 33.57 -41.38 -11.92
N THR A 30 32.62 -42.02 -11.23
CA THR A 30 31.31 -41.47 -10.84
C THR A 30 31.57 -40.36 -9.84
N PRO A 31 31.22 -39.09 -10.12
CA PRO A 31 31.03 -38.11 -9.08
C PRO A 31 29.63 -38.27 -8.54
N ALA A 32 29.55 -38.40 -7.23
CA ALA A 32 28.31 -38.33 -6.47
C ALA A 32 27.55 -37.04 -6.84
N PRO A 33 26.22 -37.07 -6.78
CA PRO A 33 25.44 -35.85 -6.97
C PRO A 33 25.78 -34.85 -5.86
N GLU A 34 26.49 -33.76 -6.25
CA GLU A 34 26.57 -32.57 -5.42
C GLU A 34 25.12 -32.08 -5.20
N THR A 35 24.64 -32.28 -4.01
CA THR A 35 23.48 -31.57 -3.51
C THR A 35 23.79 -30.09 -3.55
N LEU A 36 23.24 -29.37 -4.55
CA LEU A 36 23.10 -27.93 -4.49
C LEU A 36 22.45 -27.60 -3.13
N PRO A 37 23.02 -26.68 -2.36
CA PRO A 37 22.29 -26.17 -1.22
C PRO A 37 21.01 -25.51 -1.78
N THR A 38 19.89 -26.10 -1.46
CA THR A 38 18.59 -25.43 -1.57
C THR A 38 18.72 -24.16 -0.72
N GLN A 39 19.01 -23.05 -1.37
CA GLN A 39 18.75 -21.75 -0.76
C GLN A 39 17.24 -21.69 -0.54
N THR A 40 16.83 -22.01 0.66
CA THR A 40 15.57 -21.56 1.18
C THR A 40 15.67 -20.04 1.11
N ALA A 41 15.05 -19.46 0.08
CA ALA A 41 14.79 -18.03 0.06
C ALA A 41 13.94 -17.79 1.34
N ALA A 42 14.59 -17.25 2.36
CA ALA A 42 13.86 -16.59 3.42
C ALA A 42 12.99 -15.57 2.70
N ALA A 43 11.68 -15.72 2.80
CA ALA A 43 10.74 -14.68 2.41
C ALA A 43 11.06 -13.48 3.32
N GLY A 44 11.97 -12.63 2.85
CA GLY A 44 12.23 -11.33 3.44
C GLY A 44 11.01 -10.50 3.12
N GLY A 45 10.08 -10.39 4.06
CA GLY A 45 8.99 -9.44 3.97
C GLY A 45 9.57 -8.04 3.75
N VAL A 46 8.91 -7.24 2.92
CA VAL A 46 9.25 -5.83 2.78
C VAL A 46 8.94 -5.15 4.11
N ASP A 47 9.96 -4.56 4.74
CA ASP A 47 9.80 -3.79 5.97
C ASP A 47 9.74 -2.30 5.60
N THR A 48 8.59 -1.71 5.79
CA THR A 48 8.32 -0.33 5.41
C THR A 48 8.09 0.51 6.66
N SER A 49 8.90 1.56 6.86
CA SER A 49 8.66 2.55 7.89
C SER A 49 7.57 3.52 7.47
N CYS A 50 6.59 3.74 8.33
CA CYS A 50 5.62 4.82 8.17
C CYS A 50 5.50 5.64 9.45
N LYS A 51 5.20 6.94 9.30
CA LYS A 51 4.99 7.86 10.41
C LYS A 51 3.49 7.92 10.72
N VAL A 52 3.12 7.68 11.95
CA VAL A 52 1.74 7.74 12.42
C VAL A 52 1.56 8.85 13.44
N TYR A 53 0.45 9.56 13.36
CA TYR A 53 0.06 10.61 14.28
C TYR A 53 -1.08 10.11 15.14
N PHE A 54 -1.00 10.32 16.45
CA PHE A 54 -2.02 9.88 17.40
C PHE A 54 -2.10 10.81 18.61
N PRO A 55 -3.23 10.85 19.31
CA PRO A 55 -3.41 11.75 20.45
C PRO A 55 -2.36 11.55 21.51
N ASN A 56 -1.89 12.65 22.11
CA ASN A 56 -1.06 12.60 23.30
C ASN A 56 -1.89 12.14 24.53
N ASP A 57 -1.22 11.90 25.65
CA ASP A 57 -1.85 11.35 26.85
C ASP A 57 -2.95 12.27 27.45
N THR A 58 -2.94 13.56 27.11
CA THR A 58 -3.93 14.54 27.55
C THR A 58 -5.02 14.81 26.50
N VAL A 59 -4.94 14.16 25.34
CA VAL A 59 -5.87 14.34 24.22
C VAL A 59 -6.03 15.81 23.80
N SER A 60 -4.91 16.55 23.86
CA SER A 60 -4.88 17.99 23.55
C SER A 60 -4.02 18.32 22.33
N ASP A 61 -3.27 17.35 21.81
CA ASP A 61 -2.41 17.49 20.65
C ASP A 61 -2.12 16.11 20.04
N LEU A 62 -1.55 16.09 18.84
CA LEU A 62 -1.05 14.87 18.22
C LEU A 62 0.45 14.73 18.42
N ARG A 63 0.89 13.54 18.77
CA ARG A 63 2.29 13.11 18.72
C ARG A 63 2.51 12.20 17.52
N ALA A 64 3.72 12.20 16.99
CA ALA A 64 4.09 11.33 15.89
C ALA A 64 5.08 10.26 16.34
N ASP A 65 4.94 9.05 15.79
CA ASP A 65 5.88 7.96 15.96
C ASP A 65 6.14 7.27 14.62
N THR A 66 7.25 6.54 14.55
CA THR A 66 7.58 5.74 13.36
C THR A 66 7.28 4.29 13.68
N VAL A 67 6.40 3.70 12.89
CA VAL A 67 6.03 2.28 12.97
C VAL A 67 6.53 1.52 11.75
N HIS A 68 6.67 0.21 11.89
CA HIS A 68 7.09 -0.67 10.81
C HIS A 68 5.87 -1.49 10.33
N ILE A 69 5.65 -1.45 9.03
CA ILE A 69 4.63 -2.25 8.35
C ILE A 69 5.38 -3.34 7.58
N THR A 70 5.09 -4.59 7.90
CA THR A 70 5.69 -5.75 7.24
C THR A 70 4.83 -6.20 6.06
N ASP A 71 5.47 -6.83 5.08
CA ASP A 71 4.83 -7.46 3.92
C ASP A 71 4.01 -6.52 3.02
N THR A 72 4.23 -5.20 3.12
CA THR A 72 3.52 -4.21 2.32
C THR A 72 4.48 -3.15 1.80
N GLU A 73 4.50 -2.95 0.48
CA GLU A 73 5.31 -1.91 -0.16
C GLU A 73 4.64 -0.55 -0.08
N VAL A 74 5.45 0.52 0.03
CA VAL A 74 4.98 1.90 -0.06
C VAL A 74 4.38 2.15 -1.43
N ALA A 75 3.07 2.28 -1.49
CA ALA A 75 2.35 2.53 -2.74
C ALA A 75 0.99 3.19 -2.47
N VAL A 76 0.43 3.86 -3.49
CA VAL A 76 -0.94 4.38 -3.43
C VAL A 76 -1.90 3.20 -3.70
N THR A 77 -2.03 2.31 -2.74
CA THR A 77 -2.89 1.11 -2.80
C THR A 77 -3.74 0.98 -1.55
N VAL A 78 -4.89 0.33 -1.69
CA VAL A 78 -5.76 0.04 -0.54
C VAL A 78 -5.04 -0.81 0.50
N ALA A 79 -4.19 -1.75 0.09
CA ALA A 79 -3.45 -2.60 1.01
C ALA A 79 -2.51 -1.80 1.91
N TYR A 80 -1.70 -0.89 1.34
CA TYR A 80 -0.80 -0.05 2.12
C TYR A 80 -1.57 0.97 2.98
N ALA A 81 -2.62 1.59 2.43
CA ALA A 81 -3.48 2.51 3.18
C ALA A 81 -4.17 1.81 4.36
N GLN A 82 -4.66 0.57 4.18
CA GLN A 82 -5.25 -0.21 5.26
C GLN A 82 -4.22 -0.56 6.33
N ALA A 83 -3.01 -0.96 5.95
CA ALA A 83 -1.96 -1.25 6.91
C ALA A 83 -1.61 -0.01 7.78
N ILE A 84 -1.64 1.20 7.22
CA ILE A 84 -1.52 2.45 7.99
C ILE A 84 -2.73 2.64 8.93
N VAL A 85 -3.95 2.43 8.44
CA VAL A 85 -5.18 2.52 9.26
C VAL A 85 -5.14 1.52 10.41
N ASP A 86 -4.66 0.30 10.19
CA ASP A 86 -4.52 -0.71 11.24
C ASP A 86 -3.54 -0.27 12.33
N GLN A 87 -2.46 0.43 11.98
CA GLN A 87 -1.55 1.04 12.96
C GLN A 87 -2.24 2.15 13.75
N LEU A 88 -3.01 3.02 13.10
CA LEU A 88 -3.77 4.06 13.80
C LEU A 88 -4.81 3.46 14.75
N ILE A 89 -5.48 2.39 14.37
CA ILE A 89 -6.42 1.66 15.24
C ILE A 89 -5.66 1.04 16.44
N ALA A 90 -4.49 0.46 16.21
CA ALA A 90 -3.66 -0.12 17.28
C ALA A 90 -3.19 0.91 18.32
N HIS A 91 -3.10 2.18 17.93
CA HIS A 91 -2.79 3.33 18.80
C HIS A 91 -4.04 4.06 19.33
N ASP A 92 -5.24 3.48 19.21
CA ASP A 92 -6.51 4.10 19.56
C ASP A 92 -6.74 5.47 18.88
N ALA A 93 -6.09 5.70 17.74
CA ALA A 93 -6.13 6.94 16.96
C ALA A 93 -7.20 6.92 15.84
N LEU A 94 -7.91 5.81 15.68
CA LEU A 94 -9.06 5.66 14.81
C LEU A 94 -10.10 4.72 15.43
N PRO A 95 -11.37 4.85 15.02
CA PRO A 95 -12.41 3.92 15.44
C PRO A 95 -12.06 2.48 15.03
N LYS A 96 -12.37 1.53 15.90
CA LYS A 96 -12.20 0.09 15.61
C LYS A 96 -13.01 -0.31 14.37
N ASP A 97 -12.51 -1.29 13.67
CA ASP A 97 -13.11 -1.85 12.45
C ASP A 97 -13.14 -0.90 11.24
N SER A 98 -12.53 0.30 11.32
CA SER A 98 -12.41 1.22 10.18
C SER A 98 -11.66 0.57 9.02
N LYS A 99 -12.18 0.73 7.80
CA LYS A 99 -11.56 0.17 6.59
C LYS A 99 -11.42 1.20 5.49
N VAL A 100 -10.34 1.05 4.74
CA VAL A 100 -10.11 1.78 3.49
C VAL A 100 -10.81 1.05 2.35
N LEU A 101 -11.69 1.75 1.66
CA LEU A 101 -12.39 1.22 0.48
C LEU A 101 -11.68 1.58 -0.82
N ALA A 102 -11.14 2.81 -0.89
CA ALA A 102 -10.39 3.28 -2.04
C ALA A 102 -9.37 4.35 -1.65
N ILE A 103 -8.31 4.45 -2.44
CA ILE A 103 -7.31 5.51 -2.34
C ILE A 103 -6.84 5.89 -3.74
N SER A 104 -6.66 7.18 -3.98
CA SER A 104 -6.03 7.70 -5.18
C SER A 104 -5.27 8.97 -4.88
N LYS A 105 -4.27 9.29 -5.72
CA LYS A 105 -3.44 10.49 -5.57
C LYS A 105 -3.32 11.19 -6.92
N GLU A 106 -3.57 12.50 -6.91
CA GLU A 106 -3.38 13.39 -8.06
C GLU A 106 -2.54 14.59 -7.64
N GLY A 107 -1.28 14.63 -8.10
CA GLY A 107 -0.33 15.65 -7.66
C GLY A 107 -0.11 15.64 -6.15
N SER A 108 -0.40 16.74 -5.47
CA SER A 108 -0.33 16.88 -4.01
C SER A 108 -1.67 16.65 -3.29
N ALA A 109 -2.71 16.21 -4.01
CA ALA A 109 -4.02 15.89 -3.45
C ALA A 109 -4.21 14.37 -3.35
N LEU A 110 -4.62 13.91 -2.17
CA LEU A 110 -5.00 12.53 -1.90
C LEU A 110 -6.51 12.42 -1.76
N SER A 111 -7.11 11.37 -2.29
CA SER A 111 -8.50 10.97 -2.01
C SER A 111 -8.49 9.65 -1.27
N LEU A 112 -9.17 9.60 -0.14
CA LEU A 112 -9.27 8.43 0.72
C LEU A 112 -10.74 8.15 1.01
N ASP A 113 -11.21 6.97 0.64
CA ASP A 113 -12.56 6.52 0.89
C ASP A 113 -12.58 5.49 2.02
N MET A 114 -13.37 5.77 3.05
CA MET A 114 -13.50 4.96 4.25
C MET A 114 -14.87 4.29 4.30
N ASP A 115 -15.00 3.29 5.14
CA ASP A 115 -16.27 2.59 5.36
C ASP A 115 -17.17 3.29 6.40
N GLU A 116 -18.41 2.80 6.53
CA GLU A 116 -19.39 3.33 7.51
C GLU A 116 -18.94 3.10 8.97
N ALA A 117 -18.10 2.10 9.27
CA ALA A 117 -17.60 1.89 10.63
C ALA A 117 -16.74 3.07 11.11
N PHE A 118 -15.93 3.64 10.22
CA PHE A 118 -15.19 4.87 10.48
C PHE A 118 -16.14 6.03 10.86
N LEU A 119 -17.18 6.28 10.05
CA LEU A 119 -18.12 7.37 10.30
C LEU A 119 -18.94 7.16 11.59
N ALA A 120 -19.36 5.93 11.85
CA ALA A 120 -20.08 5.59 13.06
C ALA A 120 -19.24 5.87 14.32
N GLY A 121 -17.94 5.55 14.27
CA GLY A 121 -17.00 5.86 15.34
C GLY A 121 -16.77 7.36 15.53
N LEU A 122 -16.63 8.13 14.45
CA LEU A 122 -16.53 9.58 14.51
C LEU A 122 -17.76 10.19 15.22
N ARG A 123 -18.95 9.78 14.84
CA ARG A 123 -20.21 10.28 15.40
C ARG A 123 -20.37 9.98 16.90
N GLN A 124 -19.69 8.96 17.41
CA GLN A 124 -19.73 8.56 18.81
C GLN A 124 -18.64 9.21 19.67
N SER A 125 -17.63 9.82 19.07
CA SER A 125 -16.43 10.27 19.79
C SER A 125 -16.56 11.68 20.40
N GLY A 126 -17.61 12.42 20.08
CA GLY A 126 -17.76 13.84 20.43
C GLY A 126 -16.77 14.74 19.69
N SER A 127 -16.87 16.06 19.85
CA SER A 127 -16.11 17.03 19.06
C SER A 127 -14.60 16.88 19.18
N THR A 128 -14.09 16.67 20.39
CA THR A 128 -12.65 16.49 20.63
C THR A 128 -12.16 15.18 20.02
N GLY A 129 -12.86 14.07 20.25
CA GLY A 129 -12.51 12.78 19.68
C GLY A 129 -12.57 12.78 18.16
N GLU A 130 -13.59 13.41 17.57
CA GLU A 130 -13.71 13.59 16.13
C GLU A 130 -12.52 14.35 15.54
N SER A 131 -12.13 15.47 16.16
CA SER A 131 -10.95 16.23 15.71
C SER A 131 -9.67 15.42 15.84
N MET A 132 -9.50 14.65 16.92
CA MET A 132 -8.31 13.81 17.12
C MET A 132 -8.27 12.68 16.10
N TYR A 133 -9.36 11.97 15.83
CA TYR A 133 -9.41 10.90 14.83
C TYR A 133 -9.13 11.42 13.43
N LEU A 134 -9.77 12.53 13.03
CA LEU A 134 -9.53 13.13 11.72
C LEU A 134 -8.11 13.69 11.60
N GLY A 135 -7.63 14.36 12.63
CA GLY A 135 -6.25 14.86 12.67
C GLY A 135 -5.21 13.74 12.56
N SER A 136 -5.43 12.65 13.29
CA SER A 136 -4.57 11.46 13.22
C SER A 136 -4.55 10.86 11.81
N LEU A 137 -5.73 10.64 11.22
CA LEU A 137 -5.86 10.13 9.87
C LEU A 137 -5.19 11.06 8.84
N VAL A 138 -5.61 12.32 8.82
CA VAL A 138 -5.17 13.29 7.79
C VAL A 138 -3.68 13.54 7.87
N ASN A 139 -3.12 13.86 9.06
CA ASN A 139 -1.70 14.16 9.22
C ASN A 139 -0.83 12.94 8.86
N THR A 140 -1.28 11.73 9.22
CA THR A 140 -0.59 10.49 8.86
C THR A 140 -0.54 10.29 7.34
N PHE A 141 -1.67 10.48 6.66
CA PHE A 141 -1.74 10.27 5.22
C PHE A 141 -1.03 11.37 4.43
N LEU A 142 -1.11 12.64 4.86
CA LEU A 142 -0.37 13.74 4.24
C LEU A 142 1.14 13.48 4.25
N ASP A 143 1.67 13.05 5.39
CA ASP A 143 3.11 12.84 5.58
C ASP A 143 3.61 11.62 4.78
N ASN A 144 2.94 10.47 4.90
CA ASN A 144 3.39 9.24 4.24
C ASN A 144 3.22 9.26 2.71
N PHE A 145 2.26 10.00 2.19
CA PHE A 145 2.04 10.13 0.75
C PHE A 145 2.61 11.42 0.15
N ASN A 146 3.26 12.27 0.95
CA ASN A 146 3.78 13.56 0.53
C ASN A 146 2.72 14.37 -0.22
N CYS A 147 1.62 14.67 0.49
CA CYS A 147 0.47 15.41 -0.02
C CYS A 147 0.22 16.68 0.81
N GLU A 148 -0.48 17.65 0.23
CA GLU A 148 -0.89 18.88 0.88
C GLU A 148 -2.34 18.82 1.39
N THR A 149 -3.16 18.00 0.74
CA THR A 149 -4.57 17.85 1.08
C THR A 149 -5.02 16.39 1.00
N VAL A 150 -5.96 16.02 1.87
CA VAL A 150 -6.68 14.74 1.82
C VAL A 150 -8.17 14.99 1.73
N ARG A 151 -8.83 14.51 0.68
CA ARG A 151 -10.28 14.40 0.63
C ARG A 151 -10.70 13.07 1.24
N VAL A 152 -11.39 13.12 2.35
CA VAL A 152 -11.96 11.93 2.99
C VAL A 152 -13.43 11.81 2.57
N THR A 153 -13.80 10.62 2.12
CA THR A 153 -15.19 10.23 1.81
C THR A 153 -15.57 8.99 2.59
N VAL A 154 -16.86 8.71 2.69
CA VAL A 154 -17.39 7.48 3.26
C VAL A 154 -18.33 6.84 2.23
N GLU A 155 -18.02 5.62 1.83
CA GLU A 155 -18.72 4.91 0.76
C GLU A 155 -18.90 5.77 -0.51
N GLY A 156 -17.83 6.49 -0.89
CA GLY A 156 -17.77 7.34 -2.07
C GLY A 156 -18.49 8.69 -1.94
N LYS A 157 -18.98 9.07 -0.74
CA LYS A 157 -19.74 10.29 -0.51
C LYS A 157 -19.08 11.17 0.54
N SER A 158 -19.25 12.49 0.39
CA SER A 158 -19.00 13.43 1.48
C SER A 158 -19.91 13.12 2.67
N PHE A 159 -19.45 13.38 3.87
CA PHE A 159 -20.17 13.04 5.09
C PHE A 159 -20.26 14.24 6.04
N SER A 160 -21.15 14.13 7.01
CA SER A 160 -21.35 15.10 8.08
C SER A 160 -21.43 14.38 9.42
N THR A 161 -21.02 15.08 10.45
CA THR A 161 -21.24 14.70 11.85
C THR A 161 -22.17 15.70 12.54
N ALA A 162 -22.29 15.62 13.85
CA ALA A 162 -22.99 16.63 14.62
C ALA A 162 -22.22 17.96 14.72
N HIS A 163 -20.91 17.96 14.36
CA HIS A 163 -19.99 19.07 14.62
C HIS A 163 -19.51 19.77 13.35
N ALA A 164 -19.44 19.07 12.20
CA ALA A 164 -18.93 19.62 10.96
C ALA A 164 -19.41 18.87 9.71
N ASP A 165 -19.32 19.55 8.57
CA ASP A 165 -19.49 18.99 7.24
C ASP A 165 -18.09 18.77 6.59
N TYR A 166 -17.88 17.56 6.05
CA TYR A 166 -16.63 17.15 5.41
C TYR A 166 -16.84 16.96 3.90
N ASP A 167 -17.11 18.09 3.24
CA ASP A 167 -17.35 18.16 1.79
C ASP A 167 -16.15 18.70 0.99
N LYS A 168 -15.08 19.13 1.69
CA LYS A 168 -13.86 19.71 1.11
C LYS A 168 -12.62 18.90 1.49
N PRO A 169 -11.53 19.00 0.69
CA PRO A 169 -10.25 18.46 1.10
C PRO A 169 -9.77 19.09 2.41
N LEU A 170 -9.21 18.26 3.27
CA LEU A 170 -8.66 18.63 4.57
C LEU A 170 -7.16 18.88 4.43
N GLN A 171 -6.64 19.84 5.19
CA GLN A 171 -5.23 20.12 5.38
C GLN A 171 -4.77 19.55 6.72
N ALA A 172 -3.47 19.67 7.02
CA ALA A 172 -2.93 19.22 8.28
C ALA A 172 -3.63 19.90 9.46
N PHE A 173 -3.99 19.09 10.43
CA PHE A 173 -4.55 19.57 11.69
C PHE A 173 -3.43 20.05 12.62
N THR A 174 -3.69 21.15 13.29
CA THR A 174 -2.89 21.70 14.39
C THR A 174 -3.80 21.92 15.59
N PHE A 175 -3.31 21.63 16.79
CA PHE A 175 -4.08 21.70 18.04
C PHE A 175 -3.47 22.69 19.00
#